data_828723a5cfaa38b7cc43262abf95e434
#
_entry.id   828723a5cfaa38b7cc43262abf95e434
#
_cell.length_a   1.000
_cell.length_b   1.000
_cell.length_c   1.000
_cell.angle_alpha   90.00
_cell.angle_beta   90.00
_cell.angle_gamma   90.00
#
_symmetry.space_group_name_H-M   'P 1'
#
loop_
_entity.id
_entity.type
_entity.pdbx_description
1 polymer ?
#
loop_
_entity_poly.entity_id
_entity_poly.type
_entity_poly.pdbx_seq_one_letter_code
_entity_poly.pdbx_strand_id
1 'polypeptide(L)'
;MNPTTPTSAMSQGATFMRPGAMACGQPGQAGHPPAEPATPVTVEHALAAAAKDPDRVTDLLDELSRGRLWLPLPDVRPVTDGSAVVLPTVTYLGADFVPAFTSAGRLAGWLGQDPVPPFAAMPHIVVPVAELARRMPSGVGIALNPGAEASVPIYPEGVGYLAATLVVTDGTLVRVGRPPADPLPLLNEVRTALSAIPDARQASRAWLSVSGQGEGLVISVTLDDPGSQDAHQEVLDAIQRAVAAVPELRFPVDVTFPGENEPDQVDAWISAYAEPFYIRS
;
A
#
# COMPACT_ATOMS: atom_id res chain seq x y z
N MET A 1 -8.41 24.28 37.43
CA MET A 1 -8.77 22.93 36.92
C MET A 1 -7.76 22.59 35.89
N ASN A 2 -6.80 21.71 36.22
CA ASN A 2 -5.75 21.29 35.31
C ASN A 2 -6.29 20.19 34.40
N PRO A 3 -6.03 20.22 33.08
CA PRO A 3 -6.39 19.10 32.22
C PRO A 3 -5.43 17.92 32.49
N THR A 4 -6.01 16.81 32.85
CA THR A 4 -5.33 15.53 33.07
C THR A 4 -4.81 15.03 31.73
N THR A 5 -3.51 14.93 31.57
CA THR A 5 -2.85 14.29 30.39
C THR A 5 -3.17 12.79 30.43
N PRO A 6 -3.68 12.17 29.35
CA PRO A 6 -3.88 10.73 29.33
C PRO A 6 -2.53 10.02 29.26
N THR A 7 -2.25 9.17 30.23
CA THR A 7 -1.10 8.25 30.24
C THR A 7 -1.29 7.24 29.13
N SER A 8 -0.48 7.33 28.07
CA SER A 8 -0.39 6.34 27.00
C SER A 8 0.20 5.05 27.57
N ALA A 9 -0.61 4.00 27.66
CA ALA A 9 -0.12 2.66 27.92
C ALA A 9 0.49 2.10 26.62
N MET A 10 1.80 1.82 26.62
CA MET A 10 2.45 1.07 25.55
C MET A 10 1.97 -0.39 25.60
N SER A 11 1.24 -0.83 24.58
CA SER A 11 0.86 -2.21 24.39
C SER A 11 1.93 -2.94 23.56
N GLN A 12 2.20 -4.18 23.87
CA GLN A 12 3.24 -4.98 23.21
C GLN A 12 2.84 -5.37 21.79
N GLY A 13 3.71 -5.06 20.88
CA GLY A 13 3.84 -5.19 19.45
C GLY A 13 2.96 -6.16 18.65
N ALA A 14 2.52 -5.69 17.49
CA ALA A 14 1.96 -6.54 16.45
C ALA A 14 3.07 -7.35 15.73
N THR A 15 2.90 -8.66 15.60
CA THR A 15 3.86 -9.55 14.93
C THR A 15 3.57 -9.60 13.43
N PHE A 16 4.54 -9.21 12.61
CA PHE A 16 4.43 -9.27 11.15
C PHE A 16 4.80 -10.65 10.61
N MET A 17 3.96 -11.24 9.76
CA MET A 17 4.26 -12.46 9.03
C MET A 17 5.19 -12.19 7.82
N ARG A 18 6.03 -13.16 7.55
CA ARG A 18 7.16 -13.30 6.64
C ARG A 18 7.14 -12.46 5.36
N PRO A 19 8.19 -11.68 5.06
CA PRO A 19 8.42 -11.05 3.76
C PRO A 19 9.20 -11.94 2.80
N GLY A 20 8.89 -11.83 1.51
CA GLY A 20 9.81 -12.20 0.44
C GLY A 20 11.04 -11.27 0.49
N ALA A 21 12.19 -11.80 0.09
CA ALA A 21 13.51 -11.20 0.24
C ALA A 21 13.58 -9.71 -0.11
N MET A 22 13.85 -8.88 0.91
CA MET A 22 14.40 -7.54 0.68
C MET A 22 15.90 -7.66 0.40
N ALA A 23 16.38 -7.07 -0.68
CA ALA A 23 17.79 -6.92 -0.93
C ALA A 23 18.41 -6.00 0.16
N CYS A 24 19.06 -6.60 1.14
CA CYS A 24 19.91 -5.88 2.08
C CYS A 24 21.17 -5.40 1.36
N GLY A 25 21.36 -4.09 1.31
CA GLY A 25 22.66 -3.50 0.99
C GLY A 25 23.71 -3.99 2.00
N GLN A 26 24.86 -4.42 1.48
CA GLN A 26 25.99 -4.94 2.25
C GLN A 26 26.41 -3.99 3.37
N PRO A 27 26.81 -4.48 4.55
CA PRO A 27 27.47 -3.67 5.57
C PRO A 27 28.91 -3.43 5.12
N GLY A 28 29.15 -2.31 4.46
CA GLY A 28 30.45 -1.91 3.98
C GLY A 28 30.72 -0.46 4.29
N GLN A 29 31.74 -0.23 5.14
CA GLN A 29 32.49 1.00 5.37
C GLN A 29 31.74 2.12 6.14
N ALA A 30 32.33 2.50 7.25
CA ALA A 30 32.16 3.77 7.91
C ALA A 30 32.49 4.91 6.93
N GLY A 31 31.51 5.26 6.12
CA GLY A 31 31.51 6.35 5.19
C GLY A 31 30.20 7.10 5.39
N HIS A 32 30.28 8.40 5.45
CA HIS A 32 29.22 9.41 5.49
C HIS A 32 27.80 8.86 5.52
N PRO A 33 26.92 9.28 6.45
CA PRO A 33 25.50 8.90 6.39
C PRO A 33 25.00 9.18 4.97
N PRO A 34 24.28 8.23 4.34
CA PRO A 34 23.71 8.47 3.02
C PRO A 34 22.90 9.76 3.11
N ALA A 35 23.13 10.68 2.15
CA ALA A 35 22.39 11.94 2.06
C ALA A 35 20.90 11.62 2.24
N GLU A 36 20.28 12.24 3.26
CA GLU A 36 18.84 12.06 3.51
C GLU A 36 18.09 12.24 2.19
N PRO A 37 17.27 11.27 1.77
CA PRO A 37 16.33 11.54 0.70
C PRO A 37 15.46 12.70 1.19
N ALA A 38 15.62 13.85 0.57
CA ALA A 38 14.87 15.05 0.93
C ALA A 38 13.39 14.69 0.93
N THR A 39 12.76 14.71 2.11
CA THR A 39 11.29 14.63 2.20
C THR A 39 10.78 15.83 1.42
N PRO A 40 10.00 15.67 0.37
CA PRO A 40 9.55 16.79 -0.42
C PRO A 40 8.86 17.81 0.49
N VAL A 41 9.16 19.08 0.30
CA VAL A 41 8.47 20.22 0.96
C VAL A 41 6.94 20.07 0.90
N THR A 42 6.46 19.34 -0.11
CA THR A 42 5.06 19.00 -0.36
C THR A 42 4.42 18.16 0.75
N VAL A 43 5.08 17.12 1.29
CA VAL A 43 4.53 16.26 2.36
C VAL A 43 4.34 17.05 3.65
N GLU A 44 5.31 17.86 4.06
CA GLU A 44 5.18 18.68 5.27
C GLU A 44 4.09 19.75 5.12
N HIS A 45 3.93 20.29 3.92
CA HIS A 45 2.86 21.24 3.62
C HIS A 45 1.48 20.57 3.64
N ALA A 46 1.33 19.42 3.00
CA ALA A 46 0.10 18.63 3.02
C ALA A 46 -0.26 18.18 4.45
N LEU A 47 0.74 17.77 5.23
CA LEU A 47 0.56 17.40 6.65
C LEU A 47 0.06 18.58 7.48
N ALA A 48 0.67 19.77 7.32
CA ALA A 48 0.24 20.97 8.04
C ALA A 48 -1.16 21.43 7.62
N ALA A 49 -1.57 21.18 6.39
CA ALA A 49 -2.93 21.44 5.91
C ALA A 49 -3.93 20.44 6.50
N ALA A 50 -3.64 19.13 6.43
CA ALA A 50 -4.49 18.08 6.97
C ALA A 50 -4.66 18.14 8.50
N ALA A 51 -3.64 18.61 9.22
CA ALA A 51 -3.73 18.82 10.67
C ALA A 51 -4.74 19.92 11.06
N LYS A 52 -5.04 20.83 10.14
CA LYS A 52 -5.99 21.95 10.36
C LYS A 52 -7.37 21.67 9.75
N ASP A 53 -7.40 20.86 8.71
CA ASP A 53 -8.59 20.60 7.90
C ASP A 53 -8.65 19.11 7.53
N PRO A 54 -9.54 18.33 8.17
CA PRO A 54 -9.70 16.90 7.88
C PRO A 54 -10.02 16.56 6.42
N ASP A 55 -10.65 17.48 5.67
CA ASP A 55 -10.97 17.27 4.25
C ASP A 55 -9.70 17.21 3.36
N ARG A 56 -8.57 17.67 3.89
CA ARG A 56 -7.25 17.62 3.21
C ARG A 56 -6.48 16.32 3.47
N VAL A 57 -7.04 15.37 4.20
CA VAL A 57 -6.35 14.09 4.48
C VAL A 57 -6.06 13.32 3.20
N THR A 58 -6.94 13.35 2.21
CA THR A 58 -6.71 12.68 0.92
C THR A 58 -5.49 13.25 0.19
N ASP A 59 -5.34 14.58 0.15
CA ASP A 59 -4.16 15.24 -0.44
C ASP A 59 -2.87 14.80 0.27
N LEU A 60 -2.92 14.68 1.61
CA LEU A 60 -1.80 14.16 2.40
C LEU A 60 -1.48 12.70 2.04
N LEU A 61 -2.48 11.84 1.89
CA LEU A 61 -2.28 10.43 1.53
C LEU A 61 -1.65 10.30 0.14
N ASP A 62 -2.06 11.11 -0.83
CA ASP A 62 -1.48 11.15 -2.17
C ASP A 62 0.01 11.56 -2.15
N GLU A 63 0.35 12.58 -1.36
CA GLU A 63 1.75 12.99 -1.19
C GLU A 63 2.58 11.94 -0.43
N LEU A 64 2.02 11.33 0.62
CA LEU A 64 2.68 10.29 1.39
C LEU A 64 2.97 9.06 0.54
N SER A 65 2.08 8.68 -0.37
CA SER A 65 2.23 7.47 -1.19
C SER A 65 3.52 7.47 -2.03
N ARG A 66 4.04 8.65 -2.37
CA ARG A 66 5.32 8.84 -3.09
C ARG A 66 6.53 8.86 -2.16
N GLY A 67 6.30 8.87 -0.85
CA GLY A 67 7.31 9.13 0.17
C GLY A 67 7.84 7.89 0.87
N ARG A 68 8.65 8.18 1.87
CA ARG A 68 9.19 7.20 2.82
C ARG A 68 8.92 7.67 4.23
N LEU A 69 8.80 6.71 5.16
CA LEU A 69 8.61 6.98 6.58
C LEU A 69 9.76 6.37 7.40
N TRP A 70 10.13 7.07 8.47
CA TRP A 70 11.08 6.63 9.49
C TRP A 70 10.29 5.96 10.60
N LEU A 71 10.61 4.71 10.90
CA LEU A 71 9.94 3.91 11.92
C LEU A 71 10.95 3.58 13.04
N PRO A 72 10.64 3.88 14.30
CA PRO A 72 11.50 3.50 15.42
C PRO A 72 11.46 1.97 15.60
N LEU A 73 12.61 1.39 15.91
CA LEU A 73 12.74 -0.01 16.27
C LEU A 73 12.97 -0.12 17.78
N PRO A 74 12.10 -0.79 18.53
CA PRO A 74 12.23 -0.91 19.98
C PRO A 74 13.37 -1.85 20.41
N ASP A 75 13.85 -2.68 19.49
CA ASP A 75 14.87 -3.69 19.79
C ASP A 75 16.13 -3.47 18.94
N VAL A 76 17.30 -3.56 19.58
CA VAL A 76 18.63 -3.35 18.98
C VAL A 76 19.08 -4.57 18.15
N ARG A 77 18.25 -5.63 18.04
CA ARG A 77 18.62 -6.81 17.27
C ARG A 77 18.73 -6.47 15.79
N PRO A 78 19.83 -6.87 15.13
CA PRO A 78 19.94 -6.64 13.70
C PRO A 78 18.77 -7.34 12.98
N VAL A 79 18.10 -6.58 12.13
CA VAL A 79 17.09 -7.13 11.21
C VAL A 79 17.86 -7.99 10.22
N THR A 80 17.83 -9.31 10.43
CA THR A 80 18.38 -10.27 9.46
C THR A 80 17.33 -10.57 8.41
N ASP A 81 17.76 -10.86 7.17
CA ASP A 81 16.87 -11.22 6.07
C ASP A 81 15.84 -12.26 6.49
N GLY A 82 14.56 -11.93 6.34
CA GLY A 82 13.43 -12.81 6.65
C GLY A 82 12.97 -12.83 8.11
N SER A 83 13.57 -12.05 9.01
CA SER A 83 13.04 -11.90 10.37
C SER A 83 11.84 -10.98 10.41
N ALA A 84 10.84 -11.33 11.23
CA ALA A 84 9.72 -10.46 11.50
C ALA A 84 10.20 -9.24 12.29
N VAL A 85 9.85 -8.04 11.83
CA VAL A 85 10.11 -6.79 12.55
C VAL A 85 8.90 -6.49 13.44
N VAL A 86 9.15 -6.35 14.74
CA VAL A 86 8.13 -5.92 15.69
C VAL A 86 8.17 -4.40 15.74
N LEU A 87 7.10 -3.75 15.29
CA LEU A 87 6.94 -2.30 15.39
C LEU A 87 6.20 -1.94 16.68
N PRO A 88 6.60 -0.85 17.36
CA PRO A 88 5.86 -0.37 18.52
C PRO A 88 4.47 0.10 18.07
N THR A 89 3.48 -0.08 18.93
CA THR A 89 2.14 0.47 18.72
C THR A 89 1.80 1.42 19.87
N VAL A 90 1.02 2.43 19.55
CA VAL A 90 0.41 3.36 20.51
C VAL A 90 -1.11 3.25 20.37
N THR A 91 -1.81 3.14 21.48
CA THR A 91 -3.28 3.09 21.46
C THR A 91 -3.84 4.51 21.61
N TYR A 92 -4.70 4.91 20.68
CA TYR A 92 -5.39 6.19 20.71
C TYR A 92 -6.86 5.99 20.36
N LEU A 93 -7.77 6.48 21.21
CA LEU A 93 -9.23 6.33 21.08
C LEU A 93 -9.69 4.88 20.84
N GLY A 94 -8.99 3.89 21.42
CA GLY A 94 -9.33 2.48 21.32
C GLY A 94 -8.86 1.79 20.03
N ALA A 95 -8.10 2.47 19.16
CA ALA A 95 -7.45 1.92 17.99
C ALA A 95 -5.92 1.93 18.17
N ASP A 96 -5.26 0.96 17.59
CA ASP A 96 -3.80 0.83 17.63
C ASP A 96 -3.17 1.48 16.39
N PHE A 97 -2.08 2.23 16.62
CA PHE A 97 -1.34 2.94 15.58
C PHE A 97 0.15 2.63 15.67
N VAL A 98 0.79 2.51 14.53
CA VAL A 98 2.27 2.48 14.43
C VAL A 98 2.78 3.92 14.35
N PRO A 99 3.66 4.38 15.26
CA PRO A 99 4.27 5.69 15.16
C PRO A 99 5.23 5.72 13.96
N ALA A 100 5.06 6.73 13.10
CA ALA A 100 5.86 6.92 11.91
C ALA A 100 6.18 8.41 11.70
N PHE A 101 7.32 8.69 11.12
CA PHE A 101 7.85 10.05 11.01
C PHE A 101 8.21 10.40 9.57
N THR A 102 7.96 11.64 9.17
CA THR A 102 8.26 12.15 7.83
C THR A 102 9.75 12.44 7.62
N SER A 103 10.53 12.51 8.70
CA SER A 103 11.98 12.71 8.62
C SER A 103 12.71 12.15 9.85
N ALA A 104 14.02 11.94 9.75
CA ALA A 104 14.87 11.57 10.86
C ALA A 104 14.85 12.64 11.97
N GLY A 105 14.76 13.92 11.61
CA GLY A 105 14.66 15.02 12.56
C GLY A 105 13.36 14.98 13.38
N ARG A 106 12.24 14.60 12.78
CA ARG A 106 10.96 14.42 13.49
C ARG A 106 11.03 13.24 14.46
N LEU A 107 11.61 12.12 14.01
CA LEU A 107 11.84 10.97 14.87
C LEU A 107 12.74 11.33 16.08
N ALA A 108 13.87 11.99 15.84
CA ALA A 108 14.79 12.40 16.89
C ALA A 108 14.11 13.36 17.89
N GLY A 109 13.31 14.31 17.41
CA GLY A 109 12.55 15.24 18.26
C GLY A 109 11.53 14.51 19.15
N TRP A 110 10.86 13.49 18.65
CA TRP A 110 9.91 12.68 19.43
C TRP A 110 10.62 11.87 20.51
N LEU A 111 11.77 11.25 20.18
CA LEU A 111 12.58 10.49 21.12
C LEU A 111 13.19 11.36 22.21
N GLY A 112 13.53 12.62 21.90
CA GLY A 112 14.07 13.59 22.86
C GLY A 112 13.06 14.14 23.87
N GLN A 113 11.77 13.89 23.71
CA GLN A 113 10.70 14.31 24.65
C GLN A 113 10.51 13.34 25.83
N ASP A 114 11.10 12.14 25.78
CA ASP A 114 11.02 11.16 26.86
C ASP A 114 12.14 11.39 27.87
N PRO A 115 11.90 11.38 29.20
CA PRO A 115 12.92 11.63 30.23
C PRO A 115 14.00 10.54 30.32
N VAL A 116 13.95 9.50 29.48
CA VAL A 116 14.95 8.41 29.47
C VAL A 116 16.02 8.66 28.40
N PRO A 117 17.27 8.92 28.74
CA PRO A 117 18.38 9.11 27.79
C PRO A 117 18.99 7.78 27.35
N PRO A 118 19.77 7.72 26.27
CA PRO A 118 20.06 8.64 25.17
C PRO A 118 19.58 8.10 23.81
N PHE A 119 18.51 8.64 23.29
CA PHE A 119 17.86 8.19 22.04
C PHE A 119 18.60 8.58 20.75
N ALA A 120 19.72 9.25 20.80
CA ALA A 120 20.57 9.50 19.62
C ALA A 120 21.03 8.23 18.87
N ALA A 121 20.77 7.05 19.43
CA ALA A 121 21.15 5.75 18.89
C ALA A 121 19.96 4.76 18.76
N MET A 122 18.71 5.19 18.82
CA MET A 122 17.60 4.25 18.62
C MET A 122 17.63 3.77 17.17
N PRO A 123 17.74 2.46 16.95
CA PRO A 123 17.68 1.92 15.59
C PRO A 123 16.34 2.28 14.97
N HIS A 124 16.39 2.62 13.70
CA HIS A 124 15.20 2.91 12.91
C HIS A 124 15.33 2.31 11.51
N ILE A 125 14.22 2.12 10.85
CA ILE A 125 14.18 1.74 9.44
C ILE A 125 13.48 2.84 8.64
N VAL A 126 13.86 2.95 7.38
CA VAL A 126 13.21 3.86 6.41
C VAL A 126 12.56 3.01 5.34
N VAL A 127 11.23 3.10 5.25
CA VAL A 127 10.45 2.25 4.36
C VAL A 127 9.58 3.08 3.42
N PRO A 128 9.35 2.63 2.17
CA PRO A 128 8.33 3.21 1.30
C PRO A 128 6.96 3.11 1.97
N VAL A 129 6.17 4.18 1.91
CA VAL A 129 4.87 4.25 2.60
C VAL A 129 3.90 3.18 2.13
N ALA A 130 3.79 2.97 0.81
CA ALA A 130 2.91 1.97 0.24
C ALA A 130 3.32 0.54 0.65
N GLU A 131 4.63 0.27 0.81
CA GLU A 131 5.12 -1.03 1.25
C GLU A 131 4.83 -1.27 2.73
N LEU A 132 5.02 -0.26 3.58
CA LEU A 132 4.60 -0.31 4.97
C LEU A 132 3.11 -0.64 5.06
N ALA A 133 2.28 0.15 4.36
CA ALA A 133 0.83 0.02 4.39
C ALA A 133 0.34 -1.37 3.98
N ARG A 134 0.93 -1.97 2.93
CA ARG A 134 0.61 -3.34 2.49
C ARG A 134 0.95 -4.42 3.50
N ARG A 135 1.90 -4.17 4.39
CA ARG A 135 2.36 -5.13 5.41
C ARG A 135 1.73 -4.92 6.78
N MET A 136 0.97 -3.84 6.96
CA MET A 136 0.33 -3.58 8.24
C MET A 136 -0.83 -4.55 8.48
N PRO A 137 -1.01 -4.98 9.75
CA PRO A 137 -2.18 -5.76 10.14
C PRO A 137 -3.48 -4.99 9.90
N SER A 138 -4.55 -5.71 9.57
CA SER A 138 -5.88 -5.12 9.47
C SER A 138 -6.27 -4.45 10.80
N GLY A 139 -6.88 -3.28 10.72
CA GLY A 139 -7.34 -2.54 11.89
C GLY A 139 -6.28 -1.70 12.60
N VAL A 140 -5.04 -1.70 12.13
CA VAL A 140 -3.95 -0.87 12.68
C VAL A 140 -3.75 0.38 11.81
N GLY A 141 -3.67 1.55 12.44
CA GLY A 141 -3.42 2.84 11.78
C GLY A 141 -1.94 3.26 11.82
N ILE A 142 -1.64 4.43 11.25
CA ILE A 142 -0.34 5.09 11.34
C ILE A 142 -0.50 6.41 12.10
N ALA A 143 0.23 6.58 13.20
CA ALA A 143 0.35 7.87 13.88
C ALA A 143 1.51 8.64 13.22
N LEU A 144 1.16 9.61 12.36
CA LEU A 144 2.15 10.39 11.62
C LEU A 144 2.64 11.56 12.48
N ASN A 145 3.95 11.62 12.71
CA ASN A 145 4.64 12.62 13.55
C ASN A 145 3.99 12.81 14.94
N PRO A 146 3.75 11.74 15.73
CA PRO A 146 3.10 11.88 17.02
C PRO A 146 3.86 12.85 17.93
N GLY A 147 3.13 13.71 18.67
CA GLY A 147 3.70 14.71 19.55
C GLY A 147 4.25 15.97 18.87
N ALA A 148 4.24 16.05 17.54
CA ALA A 148 4.59 17.26 16.81
C ALA A 148 3.37 18.21 16.71
N GLU A 149 3.61 19.50 16.42
CA GLU A 149 2.56 20.48 16.17
C GLU A 149 1.65 20.04 15.00
N ALA A 150 2.25 19.53 13.91
CA ALA A 150 1.52 18.89 12.83
C ALA A 150 1.62 17.37 13.02
N SER A 151 0.60 16.78 13.62
CA SER A 151 0.44 15.33 13.82
C SER A 151 -0.92 14.90 13.30
N VAL A 152 -0.96 13.85 12.49
CA VAL A 152 -2.21 13.34 11.89
C VAL A 152 -2.30 11.82 12.10
N PRO A 153 -3.37 11.31 12.72
CA PRO A 153 -3.65 9.89 12.74
C PRO A 153 -4.21 9.46 11.39
N ILE A 154 -3.53 8.53 10.74
CA ILE A 154 -4.03 7.85 9.53
C ILE A 154 -4.72 6.59 10.01
N TYR A 155 -6.05 6.59 9.94
CA TYR A 155 -6.88 5.46 10.34
C TYR A 155 -6.71 4.25 9.41
N PRO A 156 -7.18 3.05 9.79
CA PRO A 156 -7.03 1.84 8.97
C PRO A 156 -7.53 1.98 7.53
N GLU A 157 -8.58 2.78 7.30
CA GLU A 157 -9.09 3.08 5.96
C GLU A 157 -8.07 3.85 5.11
N GLY A 158 -7.39 4.84 5.72
CA GLY A 158 -6.30 5.57 5.08
C GLY A 158 -5.07 4.69 4.84
N VAL A 159 -4.78 3.73 5.72
CA VAL A 159 -3.74 2.71 5.49
C VAL A 159 -4.12 1.83 4.30
N GLY A 160 -5.39 1.41 4.20
CA GLY A 160 -5.91 0.69 3.04
C GLY A 160 -5.75 1.48 1.74
N TYR A 161 -6.01 2.78 1.76
CA TYR A 161 -5.77 3.68 0.64
C TYR A 161 -4.30 3.69 0.20
N LEU A 162 -3.37 3.86 1.15
CA LEU A 162 -1.93 3.85 0.87
C LEU A 162 -1.45 2.48 0.36
N ALA A 163 -1.98 1.38 0.91
CA ALA A 163 -1.65 0.03 0.47
C ALA A 163 -2.08 -0.24 -0.99
N ALA A 164 -3.22 0.34 -1.39
CA ALA A 164 -3.76 0.23 -2.74
C ALA A 164 -3.09 1.20 -3.73
N THR A 165 -2.31 2.18 -3.27
CA THR A 165 -1.70 3.19 -4.13
C THR A 165 -0.35 2.69 -4.64
N LEU A 166 -0.16 2.77 -5.96
CA LEU A 166 1.07 2.51 -6.68
C LEU A 166 1.57 3.81 -7.33
N VAL A 167 2.88 3.97 -7.42
CA VAL A 167 3.51 5.09 -8.14
C VAL A 167 4.16 4.51 -9.38
N VAL A 168 3.64 4.83 -10.55
CA VAL A 168 4.20 4.38 -11.83
C VAL A 168 5.36 5.27 -12.27
N THR A 169 6.08 4.85 -13.32
CA THR A 169 7.37 5.42 -13.74
C THR A 169 7.34 6.93 -14.01
N ASP A 170 6.21 7.49 -14.44
CA ASP A 170 6.03 8.91 -14.69
C ASP A 170 5.57 9.72 -13.46
N GLY A 171 5.44 9.05 -12.31
CA GLY A 171 4.95 9.65 -11.07
C GLY A 171 3.42 9.71 -10.96
N THR A 172 2.69 9.18 -11.93
CA THR A 172 1.23 9.05 -11.85
C THR A 172 0.84 8.11 -10.70
N LEU A 173 -0.14 8.51 -9.91
CA LEU A 173 -0.69 7.66 -8.87
C LEU A 173 -1.76 6.73 -9.46
N VAL A 174 -1.55 5.46 -9.26
CA VAL A 174 -2.52 4.41 -9.60
C VAL A 174 -2.92 3.71 -8.32
N ARG A 175 -4.21 3.73 -8.00
CA ARG A 175 -4.76 2.95 -6.90
C ARG A 175 -5.33 1.66 -7.44
N VAL A 176 -4.95 0.56 -6.81
CA VAL A 176 -5.45 -0.78 -7.14
C VAL A 176 -6.15 -1.35 -5.92
N GLY A 177 -7.38 -1.79 -6.07
CA GLY A 177 -8.14 -2.31 -4.96
C GLY A 177 -9.27 -3.25 -5.41
N ARG A 178 -10.15 -3.59 -4.49
CA ARG A 178 -11.39 -4.29 -4.83
C ARG A 178 -12.39 -3.30 -5.42
N PRO A 179 -13.24 -3.74 -6.38
CA PRO A 179 -14.35 -2.92 -6.84
C PRO A 179 -15.23 -2.48 -5.66
N PRO A 180 -15.78 -1.25 -5.67
CA PRO A 180 -16.71 -0.78 -4.64
C PRO A 180 -17.95 -1.67 -4.51
N ALA A 181 -18.38 -2.23 -5.64
CA ALA A 181 -19.38 -3.28 -5.72
C ALA A 181 -19.01 -4.22 -6.87
N ASP A 182 -19.10 -5.52 -6.65
CA ASP A 182 -18.83 -6.50 -7.70
C ASP A 182 -19.87 -6.37 -8.84
N PRO A 183 -19.45 -6.16 -10.10
CA PRO A 183 -20.35 -6.12 -11.24
C PRO A 183 -20.76 -7.55 -11.63
N LEU A 184 -21.56 -8.20 -10.79
CA LEU A 184 -21.93 -9.61 -10.92
C LEU A 184 -22.45 -10.00 -12.31
N PRO A 185 -23.31 -9.19 -12.99
CA PRO A 185 -23.73 -9.51 -14.35
C PRO A 185 -22.54 -9.68 -15.31
N LEU A 186 -21.60 -8.73 -15.31
CA LEU A 186 -20.40 -8.81 -16.15
C LEU A 186 -19.53 -10.01 -15.78
N LEU A 187 -19.26 -10.21 -14.48
CA LEU A 187 -18.40 -11.31 -14.02
C LEU A 187 -18.98 -12.68 -14.39
N ASN A 188 -20.30 -12.83 -14.41
CA ASN A 188 -20.97 -14.05 -14.83
C ASN A 188 -20.84 -14.29 -16.35
N GLU A 189 -21.03 -13.24 -17.16
CA GLU A 189 -20.82 -13.34 -18.62
C GLU A 189 -19.36 -13.68 -18.94
N VAL A 190 -18.41 -13.00 -18.31
CA VAL A 190 -16.97 -13.30 -18.49
C VAL A 190 -16.64 -14.72 -18.06
N ARG A 191 -17.15 -15.18 -16.91
CA ARG A 191 -16.95 -16.57 -16.45
C ARG A 191 -17.45 -17.58 -17.47
N THR A 192 -18.65 -17.35 -18.00
CA THR A 192 -19.25 -18.22 -19.03
C THR A 192 -18.40 -18.21 -20.30
N ALA A 193 -17.95 -17.05 -20.74
CA ALA A 193 -17.14 -16.93 -21.94
C ALA A 193 -15.75 -17.61 -21.77
N LEU A 194 -15.08 -17.39 -20.64
CA LEU A 194 -13.78 -18.01 -20.36
C LEU A 194 -13.86 -19.53 -20.19
N SER A 195 -14.99 -20.07 -19.74
CA SER A 195 -15.17 -21.52 -19.61
C SER A 195 -15.15 -22.26 -20.94
N ALA A 196 -15.37 -21.55 -22.04
CA ALA A 196 -15.30 -22.10 -23.41
C ALA A 196 -13.87 -22.03 -24.01
N ILE A 197 -12.94 -21.35 -23.36
CA ILE A 197 -11.56 -21.16 -23.83
C ILE A 197 -10.64 -22.14 -23.09
N PRO A 198 -10.07 -23.15 -23.76
CA PRO A 198 -9.26 -24.17 -23.11
C PRO A 198 -8.02 -23.61 -22.41
N ASP A 199 -7.41 -22.56 -22.95
CA ASP A 199 -6.18 -21.99 -22.44
C ASP A 199 -6.40 -21.01 -21.27
N ALA A 200 -7.63 -20.55 -21.02
CA ALA A 200 -7.95 -19.68 -19.89
C ALA A 200 -7.95 -20.48 -18.59
N ARG A 201 -6.91 -20.25 -17.76
CA ARG A 201 -6.72 -20.97 -16.49
C ARG A 201 -7.44 -20.32 -15.32
N GLN A 202 -7.28 -19.01 -15.17
CA GLN A 202 -7.80 -18.26 -14.04
C GLN A 202 -8.10 -16.82 -14.46
N ALA A 203 -9.11 -16.21 -13.86
CA ALA A 203 -9.33 -14.77 -13.97
C ALA A 203 -9.58 -14.15 -12.62
N SER A 204 -8.87 -13.04 -12.36
CA SER A 204 -9.01 -12.19 -11.19
C SER A 204 -9.51 -10.81 -11.60
N ARG A 205 -10.01 -10.04 -10.64
CA ARG A 205 -10.50 -8.68 -10.89
C ARG A 205 -9.89 -7.69 -9.92
N ALA A 206 -9.64 -6.48 -10.40
CA ALA A 206 -9.23 -5.35 -9.60
C ALA A 206 -9.93 -4.08 -10.07
N TRP A 207 -10.03 -3.09 -9.19
CA TRP A 207 -10.48 -1.75 -9.50
C TRP A 207 -9.28 -0.83 -9.58
N LEU A 208 -9.11 -0.18 -10.71
CA LEU A 208 -8.09 0.85 -10.88
C LEU A 208 -8.70 2.23 -10.80
N SER A 209 -7.98 3.13 -10.09
CA SER A 209 -8.24 4.56 -10.14
C SER A 209 -6.93 5.25 -10.50
N VAL A 210 -6.90 5.91 -11.65
CA VAL A 210 -5.72 6.64 -12.14
C VAL A 210 -5.93 8.12 -11.94
N SER A 211 -5.02 8.78 -11.23
CA SER A 211 -5.12 10.19 -10.93
C SER A 211 -5.28 11.03 -12.23
N GLY A 212 -6.37 11.76 -12.32
CA GLY A 212 -6.69 12.59 -13.48
C GLY A 212 -7.27 11.87 -14.70
N GLN A 213 -7.40 10.53 -14.69
CA GLN A 213 -7.91 9.77 -15.84
C GLN A 213 -9.22 9.03 -15.56
N GLY A 214 -9.57 8.83 -14.28
CA GLY A 214 -10.79 8.15 -13.87
C GLY A 214 -10.59 6.77 -13.28
N GLU A 215 -11.68 6.00 -13.22
CA GLU A 215 -11.70 4.69 -12.58
C GLU A 215 -12.24 3.62 -13.55
N GLY A 216 -11.75 2.39 -13.39
CA GLY A 216 -12.14 1.28 -14.24
C GLY A 216 -11.91 -0.09 -13.60
N LEU A 217 -12.50 -1.10 -14.21
CA LEU A 217 -12.29 -2.50 -13.84
C LEU A 217 -11.15 -3.07 -14.67
N VAL A 218 -10.22 -3.77 -14.00
CA VAL A 218 -9.23 -4.60 -14.69
C VAL A 218 -9.57 -6.07 -14.47
N ILE A 219 -9.58 -6.83 -15.53
CA ILE A 219 -9.72 -8.28 -15.53
C ILE A 219 -8.35 -8.84 -15.91
N SER A 220 -7.72 -9.54 -14.99
CA SER A 220 -6.44 -10.21 -15.20
C SER A 220 -6.68 -11.68 -15.51
N VAL A 221 -6.27 -12.14 -16.69
CA VAL A 221 -6.47 -13.52 -17.14
C VAL A 221 -5.14 -14.24 -17.25
N THR A 222 -4.99 -15.31 -16.49
CA THR A 222 -3.82 -16.20 -16.58
C THR A 222 -4.12 -17.29 -17.58
N LEU A 223 -3.22 -17.45 -18.55
CA LEU A 223 -3.27 -18.50 -19.59
C LEU A 223 -2.32 -19.66 -19.23
N ASP A 224 -2.56 -20.84 -19.79
CA ASP A 224 -1.64 -21.97 -19.69
C ASP A 224 -0.33 -21.68 -20.44
N ASP A 225 -0.42 -21.08 -21.64
CA ASP A 225 0.69 -20.53 -22.39
C ASP A 225 0.59 -19.00 -22.46
N PRO A 226 1.34 -18.26 -21.62
CA PRO A 226 1.33 -16.80 -21.64
C PRO A 226 1.81 -16.17 -22.95
N GLY A 227 2.52 -16.93 -23.79
CA GLY A 227 3.03 -16.45 -25.09
C GLY A 227 2.06 -16.67 -26.26
N SER A 228 0.93 -17.32 -26.04
CA SER A 228 -0.05 -17.65 -27.10
C SER A 228 -0.86 -16.43 -27.52
N GLN A 229 -0.49 -15.80 -28.63
CA GLN A 229 -1.21 -14.65 -29.19
C GLN A 229 -2.65 -15.00 -29.60
N ASP A 230 -2.87 -16.24 -30.10
CA ASP A 230 -4.23 -16.70 -30.46
C ASP A 230 -5.13 -16.79 -29.22
N ALA A 231 -4.61 -17.32 -28.11
CA ALA A 231 -5.34 -17.39 -26.84
C ALA A 231 -5.62 -15.98 -26.26
N HIS A 232 -4.67 -15.06 -26.37
CA HIS A 232 -4.89 -13.66 -25.97
C HIS A 232 -6.04 -13.04 -26.75
N GLN A 233 -6.03 -13.19 -28.09
CA GLN A 233 -7.08 -12.63 -28.94
C GLN A 233 -8.44 -13.25 -28.64
N GLU A 234 -8.49 -14.58 -28.45
CA GLU A 234 -9.74 -15.28 -28.10
C GLU A 234 -10.32 -14.77 -26.78
N VAL A 235 -9.50 -14.57 -25.75
CA VAL A 235 -9.92 -14.01 -24.46
C VAL A 235 -10.39 -12.56 -24.61
N LEU A 236 -9.66 -11.72 -25.35
CA LEU A 236 -10.06 -10.33 -25.59
C LEU A 236 -11.42 -10.26 -26.27
N ASP A 237 -11.64 -11.05 -27.34
CA ASP A 237 -12.90 -11.12 -28.05
C ASP A 237 -14.05 -11.62 -27.16
N ALA A 238 -13.76 -12.59 -26.28
CA ALA A 238 -14.73 -13.12 -25.33
C ALA A 238 -15.13 -12.09 -24.28
N ILE A 239 -14.18 -11.39 -23.69
CA ILE A 239 -14.46 -10.33 -22.70
C ILE A 239 -15.18 -9.15 -23.37
N GLN A 240 -14.80 -8.76 -24.58
CA GLN A 240 -15.46 -7.69 -25.31
C GLN A 240 -16.94 -8.03 -25.57
N ARG A 241 -17.25 -9.28 -25.93
CA ARG A 241 -18.64 -9.74 -26.07
C ARG A 241 -19.39 -9.73 -24.75
N ALA A 242 -18.73 -10.13 -23.65
CA ALA A 242 -19.33 -10.09 -22.32
C ALA A 242 -19.65 -8.65 -21.88
N VAL A 243 -18.74 -7.71 -22.14
CA VAL A 243 -18.97 -6.27 -21.89
C VAL A 243 -20.15 -5.74 -22.71
N ALA A 244 -20.21 -6.10 -23.99
CA ALA A 244 -21.33 -5.69 -24.87
C ALA A 244 -22.68 -6.26 -24.44
N ALA A 245 -22.72 -7.42 -23.76
CA ALA A 245 -23.92 -8.03 -23.22
C ALA A 245 -24.45 -7.31 -21.95
N VAL A 246 -23.68 -6.38 -21.35
CA VAL A 246 -24.05 -5.64 -20.13
C VAL A 246 -24.13 -4.14 -20.42
N PRO A 247 -25.19 -3.63 -21.06
CA PRO A 247 -25.24 -2.24 -21.54
C PRO A 247 -25.31 -1.19 -20.42
N GLU A 248 -25.55 -1.58 -19.18
CA GLU A 248 -25.61 -0.67 -18.02
C GLU A 248 -24.24 -0.37 -17.41
N LEU A 249 -23.18 -0.95 -17.97
CA LEU A 249 -21.82 -0.73 -17.48
C LEU A 249 -21.41 0.74 -17.66
N ARG A 250 -20.97 1.38 -16.56
CA ARG A 250 -20.66 2.82 -16.54
C ARG A 250 -19.17 3.12 -16.33
N PHE A 251 -18.33 2.12 -16.44
CA PHE A 251 -16.89 2.23 -16.28
C PHE A 251 -16.17 1.44 -17.38
N PRO A 252 -14.95 1.82 -17.75
CA PRO A 252 -14.12 1.07 -18.68
C PRO A 252 -13.72 -0.28 -18.08
N VAL A 253 -13.49 -1.24 -18.94
CA VAL A 253 -12.96 -2.57 -18.59
C VAL A 253 -11.69 -2.79 -19.39
N ASP A 254 -10.58 -2.94 -18.67
CA ASP A 254 -9.28 -3.27 -19.22
C ASP A 254 -8.96 -4.74 -18.96
N VAL A 255 -8.11 -5.32 -19.81
CA VAL A 255 -7.68 -6.72 -19.69
C VAL A 255 -6.16 -6.76 -19.63
N THR A 256 -5.61 -7.55 -18.70
CA THR A 256 -4.18 -7.80 -18.60
C THR A 256 -3.88 -9.30 -18.55
N PHE A 257 -2.70 -9.67 -19.05
CA PHE A 257 -2.22 -11.05 -19.10
C PHE A 257 -0.91 -11.16 -18.32
N PRO A 258 -0.94 -11.63 -17.05
CA PRO A 258 0.28 -11.80 -16.28
C PRO A 258 1.22 -12.82 -16.93
N GLY A 259 2.51 -12.49 -17.03
CA GLY A 259 3.53 -13.38 -17.56
C GLY A 259 3.86 -13.17 -19.04
N GLU A 260 3.15 -12.31 -19.76
CA GLU A 260 3.51 -11.94 -21.14
C GLU A 260 4.75 -11.01 -21.18
N ASN A 261 4.84 -10.09 -20.22
CA ASN A 261 5.90 -9.11 -20.07
C ASN A 261 6.51 -9.17 -18.66
N GLU A 262 7.57 -8.38 -18.39
CA GLU A 262 8.00 -8.16 -17.02
C GLU A 262 6.79 -7.63 -16.20
N PRO A 263 6.47 -8.28 -15.07
CA PRO A 263 5.30 -7.91 -14.29
C PRO A 263 5.42 -6.45 -13.83
N ASP A 264 4.47 -5.64 -14.21
CA ASP A 264 4.38 -4.29 -13.69
C ASP A 264 3.83 -4.30 -12.25
N GLN A 265 3.76 -3.12 -11.62
CA GLN A 265 3.30 -3.01 -10.23
C GLN A 265 1.83 -3.40 -10.06
N VAL A 266 0.99 -3.20 -11.10
CA VAL A 266 -0.43 -3.55 -11.09
C VAL A 266 -0.59 -5.06 -11.16
N ASP A 267 0.11 -5.73 -12.09
CA ASP A 267 0.12 -7.19 -12.22
C ASP A 267 0.63 -7.87 -10.95
N ALA A 268 1.71 -7.34 -10.36
CA ALA A 268 2.23 -7.84 -9.09
C ALA A 268 1.22 -7.72 -7.96
N TRP A 269 0.49 -6.59 -7.89
CA TRP A 269 -0.56 -6.39 -6.89
C TRP A 269 -1.74 -7.35 -7.11
N ILE A 270 -2.23 -7.47 -8.35
CA ILE A 270 -3.34 -8.37 -8.68
C ILE A 270 -2.98 -9.81 -8.32
N SER A 271 -1.79 -10.27 -8.69
CA SER A 271 -1.33 -11.63 -8.39
C SER A 271 -1.22 -11.92 -6.90
N ALA A 272 -0.87 -10.92 -6.09
CA ALA A 272 -0.67 -11.09 -4.65
C ALA A 272 -1.96 -10.96 -3.83
N TYR A 273 -2.93 -10.12 -4.26
CA TYR A 273 -4.03 -9.68 -3.40
C TYR A 273 -5.42 -9.82 -4.01
N ALA A 274 -5.55 -9.99 -5.34
CA ALA A 274 -6.86 -10.14 -5.97
C ALA A 274 -7.38 -11.57 -5.85
N GLU A 275 -8.64 -11.70 -5.41
CA GLU A 275 -9.32 -13.01 -5.39
C GLU A 275 -9.79 -13.39 -6.80
N PRO A 276 -9.51 -14.62 -7.26
CA PRO A 276 -10.01 -15.07 -8.54
C PRO A 276 -11.54 -15.24 -8.49
N PHE A 277 -12.22 -14.79 -9.54
CA PHE A 277 -13.63 -15.05 -9.74
C PHE A 277 -13.90 -16.21 -10.73
N TYR A 278 -12.86 -16.63 -11.45
CA TYR A 278 -12.89 -17.79 -12.35
C TYR A 278 -11.62 -18.63 -12.12
N ILE A 279 -11.79 -19.92 -12.02
CA ILE A 279 -10.72 -20.93 -12.04
C ILE A 279 -11.24 -22.10 -12.86
N ARG A 280 -10.46 -22.49 -13.88
CA ARG A 280 -10.79 -23.67 -14.67
C ARG A 280 -10.70 -24.92 -13.78
N SER A 281 -11.74 -25.72 -13.77
CA SER A 281 -11.85 -27.00 -13.07
C SER A 281 -11.21 -28.14 -13.86
#